data_606adf1db3953537575305c517ceb833
#
_entry.id   606adf1db3953537575305c517ceb833
#
_cell.length_a   1.000
_cell.length_b   1.000
_cell.length_c   1.000
_cell.angle_alpha   90.00
_cell.angle_beta   90.00
_cell.angle_gamma   90.00
#
_symmetry.space_group_name_H-M   'P 1'
#
loop_
_entity.id
_entity.type
_entity.pdbx_description
1 polymer ?
#
loop_
_entity_poly.entity_id
_entity_poly.type
_entity_poly.pdbx_seq_one_letter_code
_entity_poly.pdbx_strand_id
1 'polypeptide(L)'
;KTSRTLSSLVLTGFLLSSCYPGKTWRTASRQSAGMAPRPSVTKEAVLQVYGADTWGWRGWFAIHTWVAAKRTGEANYMVYDVVGWRGYRGQKVMRIIQDIPDRYWFGEKPQLIKEHRGEGVDDLIDAVDKAADAYPWKTTYKAFPGPNSNTFTAWIAKQVPELELDLPFSAIGSGYVE
;
A
#
# COMPACT_ATOMS: atom_id res chain seq x y z
N LYS A 1 -43.80 -61.96 20.75
CA LYS A 1 -42.70 -61.16 21.33
C LYS A 1 -41.67 -60.91 20.21
N THR A 2 -41.73 -59.80 19.56
CA THR A 2 -40.85 -59.34 18.50
C THR A 2 -39.81 -58.40 19.07
N SER A 3 -38.57 -58.81 19.10
CA SER A 3 -37.43 -57.99 19.50
C SER A 3 -36.94 -57.15 18.28
N ARG A 4 -37.00 -55.85 18.42
CA ARG A 4 -36.39 -54.90 17.45
C ARG A 4 -35.00 -54.53 17.91
N THR A 5 -34.00 -54.96 17.17
CA THR A 5 -32.63 -54.51 17.31
C THR A 5 -32.46 -53.15 16.63
N LEU A 6 -32.12 -52.11 17.40
CA LEU A 6 -31.70 -50.85 16.91
C LEU A 6 -30.21 -50.94 16.50
N SER A 7 -29.93 -50.80 15.21
CA SER A 7 -28.59 -50.58 14.72
C SER A 7 -28.22 -49.12 14.82
N SER A 8 -27.29 -48.80 15.72
CA SER A 8 -26.69 -47.45 15.82
C SER A 8 -25.68 -47.26 14.72
N LEU A 9 -25.98 -46.40 13.76
CA LEU A 9 -25.03 -45.91 12.76
C LEU A 9 -24.13 -44.85 13.43
N VAL A 10 -22.89 -45.19 13.69
CA VAL A 10 -21.86 -44.24 14.13
C VAL A 10 -21.30 -43.54 12.88
N LEU A 11 -21.71 -42.31 12.65
CA LEU A 11 -21.23 -41.44 11.58
C LEU A 11 -19.89 -40.86 12.03
N THR A 12 -18.78 -41.47 11.65
CA THR A 12 -17.43 -40.94 11.91
C THR A 12 -17.16 -39.82 10.92
N GLY A 13 -17.45 -38.56 11.36
CA GLY A 13 -17.07 -37.38 10.62
C GLY A 13 -15.57 -37.18 10.58
N PHE A 14 -14.96 -37.46 9.43
CA PHE A 14 -13.57 -37.05 9.15
C PHE A 14 -13.53 -35.53 9.01
N LEU A 15 -13.11 -34.86 10.07
CA LEU A 15 -12.69 -33.46 9.99
C LEU A 15 -11.35 -33.40 9.24
N LEU A 16 -11.43 -33.23 7.92
CA LEU A 16 -10.28 -32.79 7.11
C LEU A 16 -9.95 -31.35 7.54
N SER A 17 -9.10 -31.23 8.56
CA SER A 17 -8.44 -29.98 8.90
C SER A 17 -7.51 -29.66 7.75
N SER A 18 -8.00 -28.92 6.75
CA SER A 18 -7.21 -28.33 5.70
C SER A 18 -6.28 -27.32 6.36
N CYS A 19 -5.05 -27.72 6.67
CA CYS A 19 -3.96 -26.82 6.99
C CYS A 19 -3.65 -26.02 5.72
N TYR A 20 -4.41 -24.96 5.47
CA TYR A 20 -3.96 -23.86 4.62
C TYR A 20 -2.75 -23.25 5.32
N PRO A 21 -1.54 -23.31 4.74
CA PRO A 21 -0.41 -22.57 5.29
C PRO A 21 -0.80 -21.09 5.24
N GLY A 22 -1.18 -20.54 6.38
CA GLY A 22 -1.63 -19.15 6.49
C GLY A 22 -0.59 -18.26 5.86
N LYS A 23 -1.00 -17.38 4.93
CA LYS A 23 -0.13 -16.35 4.34
C LYS A 23 0.54 -15.60 5.48
N THR A 24 1.85 -15.73 5.60
CA THR A 24 2.62 -14.94 6.57
C THR A 24 3.08 -13.65 5.89
N TRP A 25 3.34 -12.61 6.65
CA TRP A 25 3.91 -11.36 6.12
C TRP A 25 5.24 -11.57 5.36
N ARG A 26 5.95 -12.68 5.63
CA ARG A 26 7.21 -13.05 4.97
C ARG A 26 7.00 -13.67 3.61
N THR A 27 5.93 -14.44 3.43
CA THR A 27 5.62 -15.19 2.20
C THR A 27 4.56 -14.49 1.34
N ALA A 28 3.95 -13.43 1.84
CA ALA A 28 2.96 -12.65 1.11
C ALA A 28 3.56 -11.98 -0.12
N SER A 29 2.82 -11.97 -1.24
CA SER A 29 3.26 -11.41 -2.51
C SER A 29 3.61 -9.92 -2.38
N ARG A 30 4.67 -9.53 -3.07
CA ARG A 30 5.08 -8.14 -3.32
C ARG A 30 5.38 -7.91 -4.80
N GLN A 31 4.88 -8.77 -5.66
CA GLN A 31 5.01 -8.64 -7.10
C GLN A 31 4.17 -7.47 -7.62
N SER A 32 4.42 -7.06 -8.86
CA SER A 32 3.55 -6.10 -9.56
C SER A 32 2.15 -6.67 -9.73
N ALA A 33 1.14 -5.82 -9.57
CA ALA A 33 -0.26 -6.12 -9.88
C ALA A 33 -0.58 -5.93 -11.38
N GLY A 34 0.39 -5.50 -12.19
CA GLY A 34 0.24 -5.28 -13.62
C GLY A 34 -0.56 -4.01 -13.97
N MET A 35 -0.61 -3.04 -13.06
CA MET A 35 -1.39 -1.82 -13.21
C MET A 35 -0.57 -0.63 -13.72
N ALA A 36 0.69 -0.54 -13.27
CA ALA A 36 1.56 0.56 -13.66
C ALA A 36 2.02 0.45 -15.11
N PRO A 37 2.09 1.57 -15.85
CA PRO A 37 2.65 1.60 -17.19
C PRO A 37 4.09 1.09 -17.22
N ARG A 38 4.40 0.19 -18.16
CA ARG A 38 5.75 -0.37 -18.28
C ARG A 38 6.73 0.65 -18.84
N PRO A 39 7.84 0.96 -18.17
CA PRO A 39 8.81 1.98 -18.63
C PRO A 39 9.41 1.68 -20.02
N SER A 40 9.47 0.40 -20.41
CA SER A 40 10.01 0.01 -21.73
C SER A 40 9.20 0.56 -22.90
N VAL A 41 7.90 0.78 -22.71
CA VAL A 41 6.97 1.26 -23.75
C VAL A 41 6.38 2.65 -23.45
N THR A 42 6.45 3.10 -22.18
CA THR A 42 5.91 4.39 -21.73
C THR A 42 7.06 5.36 -21.47
N LYS A 43 7.29 6.29 -22.41
CA LYS A 43 8.41 7.26 -22.30
C LYS A 43 8.04 8.52 -21.54
N GLU A 44 6.76 8.87 -21.51
CA GLU A 44 6.25 10.02 -20.77
C GLU A 44 6.43 9.89 -19.25
N ALA A 45 6.41 11.03 -18.56
CA ALA A 45 6.36 11.05 -17.11
C ALA A 45 5.06 10.44 -16.59
N VAL A 46 5.14 9.75 -15.46
CA VAL A 46 4.00 9.11 -14.78
C VAL A 46 4.11 9.34 -13.29
N LEU A 47 3.05 9.83 -12.68
CA LEU A 47 2.90 9.99 -11.24
C LEU A 47 1.62 9.31 -10.79
N GLN A 48 1.72 8.37 -9.86
CA GLN A 48 0.60 7.55 -9.40
C GLN A 48 0.57 7.51 -7.88
N VAL A 49 -0.64 7.49 -7.33
CA VAL A 49 -0.88 7.25 -5.91
C VAL A 49 -1.67 5.96 -5.77
N TYR A 50 -1.17 5.07 -4.95
CA TYR A 50 -1.76 3.78 -4.68
C TYR A 50 -2.19 3.64 -3.22
N GLY A 51 -3.16 2.78 -2.99
CA GLY A 51 -3.55 2.31 -1.66
C GLY A 51 -3.83 0.82 -1.69
N ALA A 52 -3.51 0.13 -0.62
CA ALA A 52 -3.86 -1.28 -0.44
C ALA A 52 -4.27 -1.55 1.00
N ASP A 53 -5.12 -2.56 1.21
CA ASP A 53 -5.53 -2.95 2.56
C ASP A 53 -4.32 -3.25 3.44
N THR A 54 -4.39 -2.83 4.70
CA THR A 54 -3.31 -3.13 5.65
C THR A 54 -3.34 -4.60 6.04
N TRP A 55 -2.19 -5.13 6.47
CA TRP A 55 -2.06 -6.53 6.85
C TRP A 55 -2.96 -6.91 8.03
N GLY A 56 -3.65 -8.06 7.90
CA GLY A 56 -4.47 -8.66 8.93
C GLY A 56 -5.80 -7.93 9.14
N TRP A 57 -6.38 -8.03 10.33
CA TRP A 57 -7.71 -7.50 10.65
C TRP A 57 -7.85 -5.97 10.44
N ARG A 58 -6.75 -5.23 10.47
CA ARG A 58 -6.76 -3.79 10.21
C ARG A 58 -7.14 -3.46 8.77
N GLY A 59 -6.88 -4.37 7.81
CA GLY A 59 -7.26 -4.20 6.40
C GLY A 59 -8.76 -4.11 6.16
N TRP A 60 -9.58 -4.50 7.12
CA TRP A 60 -11.03 -4.36 6.99
C TRP A 60 -11.51 -2.91 7.01
N PHE A 61 -10.70 -1.97 7.50
CA PHE A 61 -11.09 -0.57 7.65
C PHE A 61 -9.96 0.43 7.37
N ALA A 62 -8.75 -0.02 7.13
CA ALA A 62 -7.61 0.85 6.91
C ALA A 62 -6.75 0.41 5.73
N ILE A 63 -6.32 1.37 4.93
CA ILE A 63 -5.37 1.16 3.84
C ILE A 63 -3.99 1.73 4.18
N HIS A 64 -2.98 1.24 3.45
CA HIS A 64 -1.64 1.80 3.37
C HIS A 64 -1.50 2.49 2.02
N THR A 65 -1.09 3.76 2.00
CA THR A 65 -0.92 4.53 0.77
C THR A 65 0.55 4.83 0.48
N TRP A 66 0.89 4.99 -0.81
CA TRP A 66 2.21 5.41 -1.28
C TRP A 66 2.11 6.16 -2.61
N VAL A 67 3.16 6.90 -2.94
CA VAL A 67 3.31 7.58 -4.23
C VAL A 67 4.37 6.84 -5.04
N ALA A 68 4.16 6.74 -6.36
CA ALA A 68 5.11 6.19 -7.30
C ALA A 68 5.27 7.13 -8.50
N ALA A 69 6.49 7.49 -8.83
CA ALA A 69 6.79 8.42 -9.90
C ALA A 69 7.87 7.88 -10.85
N LYS A 70 7.71 8.16 -12.14
CA LYS A 70 8.69 7.90 -13.19
C LYS A 70 8.77 9.14 -14.08
N ARG A 71 9.95 9.73 -14.17
CA ARG A 71 10.20 10.90 -15.04
C ARG A 71 10.22 10.49 -16.51
N THR A 72 10.05 11.48 -17.36
CA THR A 72 10.19 11.31 -18.81
C THR A 72 11.51 10.64 -19.15
N GLY A 73 11.45 9.59 -19.95
CA GLY A 73 12.62 8.81 -20.39
C GLY A 73 13.22 7.85 -19.38
N GLU A 74 12.86 7.94 -18.09
CA GLU A 74 13.38 7.05 -17.05
C GLU A 74 12.92 5.60 -17.24
N ALA A 75 13.80 4.68 -16.86
CA ALA A 75 13.55 3.23 -16.95
C ALA A 75 12.92 2.63 -15.68
N ASN A 76 12.88 3.39 -14.60
CA ASN A 76 12.47 2.90 -13.30
C ASN A 76 11.51 3.86 -12.61
N TYR A 77 10.70 3.32 -11.71
CA TYR A 77 9.90 4.11 -10.79
C TYR A 77 10.64 4.35 -9.48
N MET A 78 10.49 5.57 -8.95
CA MET A 78 10.79 5.89 -7.56
C MET A 78 9.52 5.78 -6.73
N VAL A 79 9.58 5.10 -5.60
CA VAL A 79 8.46 4.91 -4.69
C VAL A 79 8.73 5.67 -3.39
N TYR A 80 7.81 6.55 -3.04
CA TYR A 80 7.77 7.37 -1.83
C TYR A 80 6.84 6.70 -0.82
N ASP A 81 7.39 6.27 0.29
CA ASP A 81 6.67 5.40 1.21
C ASP A 81 7.08 5.65 2.67
N VAL A 82 6.16 5.46 3.60
CA VAL A 82 6.40 5.54 5.05
C VAL A 82 6.07 4.20 5.68
N VAL A 83 7.09 3.53 6.21
CA VAL A 83 6.96 2.16 6.74
C VAL A 83 7.45 2.08 8.19
N GLY A 84 6.53 1.81 9.11
CA GLY A 84 6.77 1.88 10.56
C GLY A 84 7.85 0.93 11.08
N TRP A 85 8.00 -0.29 10.51
CA TRP A 85 9.01 -1.25 10.98
C TRP A 85 10.46 -0.79 10.77
N ARG A 86 10.70 0.22 9.93
CA ARG A 86 12.03 0.80 9.76
C ARG A 86 12.49 1.54 11.04
N GLY A 87 11.55 2.20 11.73
CA GLY A 87 11.79 2.87 12.99
C GLY A 87 12.31 1.92 14.09
N TYR A 88 11.80 0.69 14.14
CA TYR A 88 12.30 -0.33 15.07
C TYR A 88 13.75 -0.76 14.80
N ARG A 89 14.28 -0.42 13.61
CA ARG A 89 15.68 -0.66 13.23
C ARG A 89 16.54 0.60 13.29
N GLY A 90 16.07 1.68 13.91
CA GLY A 90 16.78 2.96 13.98
C GLY A 90 16.89 3.69 12.61
N GLN A 91 16.10 3.32 11.63
CA GLN A 91 16.12 3.93 10.30
C GLN A 91 15.01 4.96 10.16
N LYS A 92 15.18 5.91 9.20
CA LYS A 92 14.07 6.80 8.80
C LYS A 92 12.89 5.94 8.34
N VAL A 93 11.68 6.24 8.83
CA VAL A 93 10.45 5.54 8.43
C VAL A 93 10.01 5.94 7.02
N MET A 94 10.25 7.20 6.65
CA MET A 94 10.04 7.71 5.28
C MET A 94 11.23 7.29 4.41
N ARG A 95 10.92 6.85 3.21
CA ARG A 95 11.91 6.45 2.19
C ARG A 95 11.46 6.83 0.78
N ILE A 96 12.44 7.11 -0.07
CA ILE A 96 12.29 7.23 -1.51
C ILE A 96 13.25 6.22 -2.11
N ILE A 97 12.75 5.23 -2.80
CA ILE A 97 13.56 4.13 -3.35
C ILE A 97 13.06 3.71 -4.73
N GLN A 98 13.96 3.21 -5.56
CA GLN A 98 13.58 2.48 -6.75
C GLN A 98 12.88 1.18 -6.33
N ASP A 99 11.61 1.00 -6.74
CA ASP A 99 10.82 -0.18 -6.41
C ASP A 99 9.70 -0.39 -7.44
N ILE A 100 8.99 -1.50 -7.33
CA ILE A 100 7.79 -1.82 -8.12
C ILE A 100 6.65 -0.85 -7.71
N PRO A 101 6.13 -0.02 -8.62
CA PRO A 101 5.17 1.03 -8.29
C PRO A 101 3.84 0.49 -7.77
N ASP A 102 3.32 -0.56 -8.37
CA ASP A 102 2.03 -1.19 -8.13
C ASP A 102 2.15 -2.55 -7.42
N ARG A 103 3.16 -2.68 -6.54
CA ARG A 103 3.39 -3.94 -5.82
C ARG A 103 2.22 -4.31 -4.91
N TYR A 104 1.93 -5.60 -4.85
CA TYR A 104 1.08 -6.12 -3.77
C TYR A 104 1.62 -5.70 -2.41
N TRP A 105 0.76 -5.21 -1.54
CA TRP A 105 1.09 -4.86 -0.16
C TRP A 105 0.83 -6.05 0.75
N PHE A 106 1.87 -6.87 0.97
CA PHE A 106 1.76 -8.12 1.75
C PHE A 106 0.65 -9.05 1.26
N GLY A 107 0.48 -9.15 -0.05
CA GLY A 107 -0.52 -10.01 -0.67
C GLY A 107 -1.86 -9.32 -0.97
N GLU A 108 -2.08 -8.11 -0.46
CA GLU A 108 -3.26 -7.31 -0.79
C GLU A 108 -3.03 -6.54 -2.09
N LYS A 109 -4.03 -6.59 -2.98
CA LYS A 109 -3.95 -5.97 -4.30
C LYS A 109 -4.04 -4.45 -4.14
N PRO A 110 -3.12 -3.67 -4.73
CA PRO A 110 -3.22 -2.22 -4.72
C PRO A 110 -4.41 -1.74 -5.56
N GLN A 111 -4.94 -0.58 -5.19
CA GLN A 111 -5.88 0.21 -5.97
C GLN A 111 -5.19 1.50 -6.40
N LEU A 112 -5.39 1.91 -7.64
CA LEU A 112 -4.93 3.20 -8.13
C LEU A 112 -5.91 4.28 -7.63
N ILE A 113 -5.40 5.24 -6.85
CA ILE A 113 -6.20 6.33 -6.29
C ILE A 113 -6.15 7.55 -7.22
N LYS A 114 -4.95 7.87 -7.72
CA LYS A 114 -4.74 9.01 -8.62
C LYS A 114 -3.63 8.71 -9.62
N GLU A 115 -3.79 9.24 -10.84
CA GLU A 115 -2.74 9.15 -11.88
C GLU A 115 -2.65 10.47 -12.65
N HIS A 116 -1.41 10.89 -12.89
CA HIS A 116 -1.05 11.94 -13.83
C HIS A 116 -0.03 11.40 -14.83
N ARG A 117 -0.15 11.75 -16.11
CA ARG A 117 0.74 11.28 -17.17
C ARG A 117 1.01 12.37 -18.21
N GLY A 118 2.22 12.37 -18.77
CA GLY A 118 2.57 13.19 -19.91
C GLY A 118 3.07 14.58 -19.54
N GLU A 119 2.66 15.56 -20.30
CA GLU A 119 3.14 16.96 -20.19
C GLU A 119 2.84 17.56 -18.82
N GLY A 120 3.81 18.28 -18.24
CA GLY A 120 3.71 18.92 -16.93
C GLY A 120 3.93 17.99 -15.74
N VAL A 121 3.97 16.67 -15.96
CA VAL A 121 4.10 15.70 -14.84
C VAL A 121 5.51 15.68 -14.27
N ASP A 122 6.55 16.00 -15.03
CA ASP A 122 7.90 16.15 -14.49
C ASP A 122 7.97 17.29 -13.47
N ASP A 123 7.31 18.44 -13.73
CA ASP A 123 7.21 19.54 -12.78
C ASP A 123 6.40 19.16 -11.53
N LEU A 124 5.35 18.36 -11.71
CA LEU A 124 4.56 17.82 -10.60
C LEU A 124 5.39 16.86 -9.74
N ILE A 125 6.24 16.04 -10.34
CA ILE A 125 7.20 15.18 -9.62
C ILE A 125 8.21 16.03 -8.84
N ASP A 126 8.71 17.14 -9.40
CA ASP A 126 9.60 18.07 -8.69
C ASP A 126 8.93 18.69 -7.46
N ALA A 127 7.65 19.03 -7.56
CA ALA A 127 6.87 19.51 -6.43
C ALA A 127 6.69 18.44 -5.36
N VAL A 128 6.43 17.18 -5.76
CA VAL A 128 6.34 16.02 -4.84
C VAL A 128 7.68 15.76 -4.15
N ASP A 129 8.81 15.84 -4.86
CA ASP A 129 10.14 15.69 -4.27
C ASP A 129 10.40 16.73 -3.19
N LYS A 130 10.10 18.01 -3.47
CA LYS A 130 10.23 19.11 -2.49
C LYS A 130 9.33 18.88 -1.27
N ALA A 131 8.09 18.48 -1.49
CA ALA A 131 7.16 18.19 -0.41
C ALA A 131 7.62 17.01 0.45
N ALA A 132 8.15 15.94 -0.16
CA ALA A 132 8.70 14.79 0.53
C ALA A 132 9.97 15.19 1.34
N ASP A 133 10.83 16.05 0.78
CA ASP A 133 11.98 16.57 1.51
C ASP A 133 11.59 17.48 2.67
N ALA A 134 10.48 18.16 2.62
CA ALA A 134 9.95 18.98 3.69
C ALA A 134 9.13 18.20 4.72
N TYR A 135 8.87 16.88 4.52
CA TYR A 135 8.05 16.08 5.42
C TYR A 135 8.61 16.05 6.85
N PRO A 136 7.85 16.52 7.87
CA PRO A 136 8.42 16.74 9.19
C PRO A 136 8.63 15.45 10.01
N TRP A 137 7.92 14.38 9.69
CA TRP A 137 7.93 13.14 10.50
C TRP A 137 8.71 12.00 9.83
N LYS A 138 9.89 12.30 9.26
CA LYS A 138 10.73 11.31 8.55
C LYS A 138 11.20 10.14 9.41
N THR A 139 11.25 10.33 10.73
CA THR A 139 11.74 9.33 11.70
C THR A 139 10.66 8.84 12.68
N THR A 140 9.47 9.43 12.64
CA THR A 140 8.39 9.14 13.59
C THR A 140 7.28 8.36 12.89
N TYR A 141 6.80 7.31 13.54
CA TYR A 141 5.65 6.53 13.06
C TYR A 141 4.72 6.17 14.21
N LYS A 142 3.44 6.45 14.02
CA LYS A 142 2.34 5.97 14.86
C LYS A 142 1.21 5.49 13.96
N ALA A 143 0.80 4.23 14.13
CA ALA A 143 -0.27 3.66 13.31
C ALA A 143 -1.58 4.44 13.43
N PHE A 144 -1.87 4.96 14.63
CA PHE A 144 -3.04 5.78 14.94
C PHE A 144 -2.68 6.80 16.06
N PRO A 145 -3.13 8.03 16.01
CA PRO A 145 -3.82 8.71 14.90
C PRO A 145 -2.90 9.09 13.72
N GLY A 146 -1.61 8.90 13.84
CA GLY A 146 -0.53 9.28 12.95
C GLY A 146 0.68 9.82 13.73
N PRO A 147 1.78 10.19 13.07
CA PRO A 147 1.98 10.16 11.62
C PRO A 147 2.23 8.73 11.09
N ASN A 148 1.65 8.41 9.94
CA ASN A 148 1.78 7.12 9.26
C ASN A 148 1.87 7.29 7.73
N SER A 149 1.71 6.23 6.93
CA SER A 149 1.77 6.32 5.47
C SER A 149 0.71 7.24 4.88
N ASN A 150 -0.51 7.19 5.41
CA ASN A 150 -1.61 8.02 4.94
C ASN A 150 -1.40 9.50 5.32
N THR A 151 -0.79 9.78 6.47
CA THR A 151 -0.34 11.12 6.87
C THR A 151 0.68 11.67 5.86
N PHE A 152 1.63 10.84 5.41
CA PHE A 152 2.61 11.26 4.41
C PHE A 152 1.94 11.61 3.08
N THR A 153 1.06 10.76 2.59
CA THR A 153 0.36 10.99 1.32
C THR A 153 -0.56 12.22 1.40
N ALA A 154 -1.23 12.43 2.54
CA ALA A 154 -2.02 13.64 2.79
C ALA A 154 -1.14 14.91 2.88
N TRP A 155 0.06 14.79 3.46
CA TRP A 155 1.05 15.87 3.46
C TRP A 155 1.43 16.27 2.02
N ILE A 156 1.75 15.27 1.16
CA ILE A 156 2.05 15.53 -0.25
C ILE A 156 0.87 16.26 -0.92
N ALA A 157 -0.36 15.77 -0.74
CA ALA A 157 -1.56 16.39 -1.30
C ALA A 157 -1.74 17.86 -0.84
N LYS A 158 -1.46 18.14 0.44
CA LYS A 158 -1.55 19.49 1.01
C LYS A 158 -0.49 20.43 0.47
N GLN A 159 0.74 19.95 0.24
CA GLN A 159 1.85 20.76 -0.28
C GLN A 159 1.81 20.92 -1.81
N VAL A 160 1.12 20.02 -2.51
CA VAL A 160 1.05 19.95 -3.98
C VAL A 160 -0.43 19.85 -4.38
N PRO A 161 -1.19 20.98 -4.31
CA PRO A 161 -2.62 20.97 -4.66
C PRO A 161 -2.90 20.52 -6.10
N GLU A 162 -1.95 20.76 -7.03
CA GLU A 162 -2.04 20.34 -8.42
C GLU A 162 -2.11 18.82 -8.60
N LEU A 163 -1.76 18.07 -7.57
CA LEU A 163 -1.94 16.62 -7.54
C LEU A 163 -3.43 16.22 -7.50
N GLU A 164 -4.31 17.16 -7.07
CA GLU A 164 -5.77 16.92 -6.97
C GLU A 164 -6.10 15.58 -6.32
N LEU A 165 -5.43 15.28 -5.23
CA LEU A 165 -5.51 13.98 -4.56
C LEU A 165 -6.53 14.00 -3.45
N ASP A 166 -7.60 13.22 -3.63
CA ASP A 166 -8.56 12.90 -2.58
C ASP A 166 -8.28 11.48 -2.03
N LEU A 167 -7.92 11.43 -0.76
CA LEU A 167 -7.71 10.16 -0.09
C LEU A 167 -9.03 9.57 0.41
N PRO A 168 -9.28 8.27 0.25
CA PRO A 168 -10.49 7.64 0.73
C PRO A 168 -10.55 7.67 2.27
N PHE A 169 -11.75 7.60 2.83
CA PHE A 169 -11.98 7.58 4.28
C PHE A 169 -11.19 6.48 5.02
N SER A 170 -10.93 5.36 4.34
CA SER A 170 -10.09 4.27 4.86
C SER A 170 -8.59 4.61 4.98
N ALA A 171 -8.14 5.77 4.45
CA ALA A 171 -6.78 6.28 4.64
C ALA A 171 -6.63 6.92 6.04
N ILE A 172 -6.78 6.10 7.08
CA ILE A 172 -6.75 6.51 8.48
C ILE A 172 -5.40 7.17 8.82
N GLY A 173 -5.47 8.36 9.43
CA GLY A 173 -4.31 9.19 9.74
C GLY A 173 -4.03 10.28 8.70
N SER A 174 -4.80 10.36 7.61
CA SER A 174 -4.70 11.47 6.65
C SER A 174 -5.01 12.83 7.29
N GLY A 175 -5.97 12.91 8.20
CA GLY A 175 -6.31 14.14 8.95
C GLY A 175 -5.25 14.61 9.95
N TYR A 176 -4.14 13.89 10.13
CA TYR A 176 -3.06 14.30 11.05
C TYR A 176 -2.28 15.53 10.56
N VAL A 177 -2.42 15.92 9.30
CA VAL A 177 -1.73 17.08 8.67
C VAL A 177 -2.53 18.39 8.73
N GLU A 178 -3.72 18.37 9.34
CA GLU A 178 -4.58 19.55 9.52
C GLU A 178 -4.03 20.57 10.52
#